data_398d0fcd343f2e727a1b1dad5189619c
#
_entry.id   398d0fcd343f2e727a1b1dad5189619c
#
_cell.length_a   1.000
_cell.length_b   1.000
_cell.length_c   1.000
_cell.angle_alpha   90.00
_cell.angle_beta   90.00
_cell.angle_gamma   90.00
#
_symmetry.space_group_name_H-M   'P 1'
#
loop_
_entity.id
_entity.type
_entity.pdbx_description
1 polymer ?
#
loop_
_entity_poly.entity_id
_entity_poly.type
_entity_poly.pdbx_seq_one_letter_code
_entity_poly.pdbx_strand_id
1 'polypeptide(L)'
;MKKFFMFLAVMGVMAFSAQNVAAQDDAAPAATESVQTLDGPEEVPMHQALKTKLIEGGAGFMALVIACLILGLALCIERILYLGFSKTNTKKLLSKIEAALQNGGVAAATDVCRNTRGPIASIFTQAFLRLADGQSLEEVEKSVVSYGGVEASKMEQNLSWISLFIAIAPSLGFLGTVIGMIQAFDAIMVAGDMSPAVVAGGMKVALITTVGGLIVAVILQIFFNYILSQVESLTIDMEDASISLMDILVKYQK
;
A
#
# COMPACT_ATOMS: atom_id res chain seq x y z
N MET A 1 -12.82 4.47 6.06
CA MET A 1 -12.78 3.10 6.63
C MET A 1 -13.90 2.20 6.13
N LYS A 2 -15.21 2.54 6.22
CA LYS A 2 -16.30 1.66 5.75
C LYS A 2 -16.23 1.29 4.25
N LYS A 3 -15.84 2.23 3.36
CA LYS A 3 -15.70 1.96 1.92
C LYS A 3 -14.52 1.05 1.58
N PHE A 4 -13.44 1.08 2.37
CA PHE A 4 -12.27 0.20 2.22
C PHE A 4 -12.60 -1.25 2.59
N PHE A 5 -13.32 -1.46 3.71
CA PHE A 5 -13.78 -2.79 4.10
C PHE A 5 -14.78 -3.38 3.10
N MET A 6 -15.64 -2.53 2.51
CA MET A 6 -16.59 -2.95 1.49
C MET A 6 -15.88 -3.40 0.20
N PHE A 7 -14.79 -2.72 -0.20
CA PHE A 7 -13.99 -3.10 -1.36
C PHE A 7 -13.22 -4.41 -1.11
N LEU A 8 -12.69 -4.60 0.09
CA LEU A 8 -12.02 -5.85 0.49
C LEU A 8 -13.00 -7.03 0.53
N ALA A 9 -14.23 -6.81 0.98
CA ALA A 9 -15.31 -7.82 0.98
C ALA A 9 -15.73 -8.21 -0.44
N VAL A 10 -15.84 -7.25 -1.37
CA VAL A 10 -16.17 -7.49 -2.79
C VAL A 10 -15.07 -8.28 -3.49
N MET A 11 -13.79 -7.98 -3.21
CA MET A 11 -12.65 -8.77 -3.72
C MET A 11 -12.64 -10.20 -3.18
N GLY A 12 -13.00 -10.39 -1.90
CA GLY A 12 -13.12 -11.74 -1.30
C GLY A 12 -14.24 -12.56 -1.93
N VAL A 13 -15.37 -11.94 -2.26
CA VAL A 13 -16.51 -12.60 -2.94
C VAL A 13 -16.17 -12.95 -4.39
N MET A 14 -15.43 -12.11 -5.12
CA MET A 14 -14.98 -12.41 -6.49
C MET A 14 -13.96 -13.55 -6.54
N ALA A 15 -13.05 -13.65 -5.55
CA ALA A 15 -12.11 -14.77 -5.46
C ALA A 15 -12.83 -16.11 -5.14
N PHE A 16 -13.94 -16.07 -4.42
CA PHE A 16 -14.73 -17.27 -4.06
C PHE A 16 -15.61 -17.75 -5.21
N SER A 17 -16.12 -16.84 -6.05
CA SER A 17 -16.97 -17.21 -7.21
C SER A 17 -16.19 -17.78 -8.40
N ALA A 18 -14.89 -17.51 -8.50
CA ALA A 18 -14.05 -18.08 -9.57
C ALA A 18 -13.78 -19.59 -9.41
N GLN A 19 -14.01 -20.17 -8.24
CA GLN A 19 -13.84 -21.61 -8.00
C GLN A 19 -15.02 -22.46 -8.43
N ASN A 20 -16.20 -21.89 -8.72
CA ASN A 20 -17.41 -22.64 -9.05
C ASN A 20 -17.74 -22.70 -10.56
N VAL A 21 -16.92 -22.15 -11.45
CA VAL A 21 -17.20 -22.13 -12.90
C VAL A 21 -16.50 -23.27 -13.67
N ALA A 22 -15.67 -24.08 -13.03
CA ALA A 22 -14.89 -25.14 -13.69
C ALA A 22 -15.48 -26.57 -13.55
N ALA A 23 -16.78 -26.69 -13.35
CA ALA A 23 -17.43 -28.01 -13.23
C ALA A 23 -18.74 -28.07 -14.00
N GLN A 24 -18.70 -27.94 -15.34
CA GLN A 24 -19.76 -28.48 -16.22
C GLN A 24 -19.24 -28.65 -17.65
N ASP A 25 -19.52 -29.88 -18.13
CA ASP A 25 -19.40 -30.44 -19.49
C ASP A 25 -18.07 -31.10 -19.84
N ASP A 26 -18.03 -32.45 -19.97
CA ASP A 26 -18.66 -33.25 -21.01
C ASP A 26 -18.67 -34.75 -20.68
N ALA A 27 -19.76 -35.39 -20.97
CA ALA A 27 -20.01 -36.82 -20.82
C ALA A 27 -19.54 -37.58 -22.06
N ALA A 28 -18.80 -38.68 -21.85
CA ALA A 28 -18.81 -39.88 -22.74
C ALA A 28 -18.14 -41.07 -22.05
N PRO A 29 -18.38 -42.37 -22.45
CA PRO A 29 -18.91 -43.35 -21.54
C PRO A 29 -17.96 -44.45 -21.05
N ALA A 30 -18.27 -44.99 -19.89
CA ALA A 30 -18.04 -46.33 -19.36
C ALA A 30 -16.73 -47.09 -19.65
N ALA A 31 -15.88 -47.16 -18.59
CA ALA A 31 -15.19 -48.40 -18.24
C ALA A 31 -15.28 -48.58 -16.72
N THR A 32 -15.91 -49.66 -16.32
CA THR A 32 -16.12 -50.13 -14.95
C THR A 32 -14.80 -50.58 -14.37
N GLU A 33 -14.20 -49.80 -13.43
CA GLU A 33 -13.18 -50.32 -12.52
C GLU A 33 -13.36 -49.67 -11.13
N SER A 34 -13.54 -50.56 -10.18
CA SER A 34 -13.41 -50.46 -8.71
C SER A 34 -13.41 -49.07 -8.09
N VAL A 35 -14.53 -48.70 -7.47
CA VAL A 35 -14.71 -47.62 -6.54
C VAL A 35 -13.78 -47.85 -5.32
N GLN A 36 -12.60 -47.21 -5.34
CA GLN A 36 -11.92 -46.84 -4.11
C GLN A 36 -12.68 -45.64 -3.54
N THR A 37 -13.23 -45.78 -2.37
CA THR A 37 -13.81 -44.73 -1.55
C THR A 37 -12.74 -43.63 -1.42
N LEU A 38 -12.90 -42.53 -2.19
CA LEU A 38 -12.23 -41.28 -1.94
C LEU A 38 -12.81 -40.75 -0.63
N ASP A 39 -12.05 -40.88 0.45
CA ASP A 39 -12.24 -40.04 1.63
C ASP A 39 -12.38 -38.59 1.15
N GLY A 40 -13.41 -37.88 1.64
CA GLY A 40 -13.68 -36.51 1.29
C GLY A 40 -12.45 -35.63 1.57
N PRO A 41 -12.30 -34.48 0.90
CA PRO A 41 -11.14 -33.64 1.09
C PRO A 41 -11.03 -33.32 2.58
N GLU A 42 -10.04 -33.85 3.26
CA GLU A 42 -9.61 -33.35 4.57
C GLU A 42 -9.49 -31.84 4.45
N GLU A 43 -10.24 -31.09 5.23
CA GLU A 43 -10.13 -29.63 5.30
C GLU A 43 -8.73 -29.27 5.83
N VAL A 44 -7.77 -29.26 4.93
CA VAL A 44 -6.41 -28.84 5.26
C VAL A 44 -6.50 -27.38 5.67
N PRO A 45 -6.16 -27.01 6.90
CA PRO A 45 -6.25 -25.63 7.36
C PRO A 45 -5.48 -24.71 6.40
N MET A 46 -6.08 -23.57 6.04
CA MET A 46 -5.62 -22.67 4.98
C MET A 46 -4.11 -22.36 5.08
N HIS A 47 -3.56 -22.25 6.30
CA HIS A 47 -2.13 -22.03 6.54
C HIS A 47 -1.25 -23.22 6.11
N GLN A 48 -1.74 -24.46 6.23
CA GLN A 48 -1.00 -25.64 5.75
C GLN A 48 -1.05 -25.74 4.23
N ALA A 49 -2.23 -25.48 3.64
CA ALA A 49 -2.36 -25.43 2.18
C ALA A 49 -1.44 -24.34 1.58
N LEU A 50 -1.38 -23.16 2.18
CA LEU A 50 -0.49 -22.08 1.75
C LEU A 50 0.99 -22.48 1.89
N LYS A 51 1.37 -23.07 3.04
CA LYS A 51 2.75 -23.55 3.27
C LYS A 51 3.17 -24.60 2.22
N THR A 52 2.29 -25.54 1.93
CA THR A 52 2.55 -26.58 0.94
C THR A 52 2.75 -25.96 -0.46
N LYS A 53 1.89 -25.01 -0.85
CA LYS A 53 2.04 -24.29 -2.13
C LYS A 53 3.32 -23.45 -2.19
N LEU A 54 3.73 -22.82 -1.10
CA LEU A 54 4.98 -22.08 -1.01
C LEU A 54 6.21 -22.99 -1.19
N ILE A 55 6.18 -24.20 -0.63
CA ILE A 55 7.26 -25.18 -0.79
C ILE A 55 7.25 -25.76 -2.23
N GLU A 56 6.06 -26.07 -2.77
CA GLU A 56 5.89 -26.55 -4.14
C GLU A 56 6.34 -25.55 -5.22
N GLY A 57 6.23 -24.23 -4.96
CA GLY A 57 6.67 -23.16 -5.86
C GLY A 57 8.19 -22.92 -5.88
N GLY A 58 8.99 -23.77 -5.20
CA GLY A 58 10.43 -23.57 -5.06
C GLY A 58 10.76 -22.65 -3.91
N ALA A 59 11.13 -23.22 -2.76
CA ALA A 59 11.26 -22.53 -1.46
C ALA A 59 12.17 -21.29 -1.54
N GLY A 60 13.30 -21.33 -2.26
CA GLY A 60 14.22 -20.20 -2.40
C GLY A 60 13.62 -19.02 -3.16
N PHE A 61 12.87 -19.31 -4.24
CA PHE A 61 12.25 -18.29 -5.07
C PHE A 61 11.04 -17.64 -4.39
N MET A 62 10.19 -18.46 -3.80
CA MET A 62 9.03 -17.98 -3.04
C MET A 62 9.46 -17.16 -1.81
N ALA A 63 10.62 -17.45 -1.20
CA ALA A 63 11.16 -16.65 -0.11
C ALA A 63 11.44 -15.20 -0.54
N LEU A 64 11.92 -14.95 -1.77
CA LEU A 64 12.11 -13.59 -2.29
C LEU A 64 10.78 -12.85 -2.46
N VAL A 65 9.75 -13.53 -2.98
CA VAL A 65 8.42 -12.96 -3.14
C VAL A 65 7.81 -12.60 -1.78
N ILE A 66 7.97 -13.47 -0.79
CA ILE A 66 7.52 -13.20 0.60
C ILE A 66 8.31 -12.05 1.22
N ALA A 67 9.63 -11.97 0.99
CA ALA A 67 10.43 -10.84 1.45
C ALA A 67 9.92 -9.50 0.89
N CYS A 68 9.55 -9.45 -0.39
CA CYS A 68 8.92 -8.27 -1.00
C CYS A 68 7.60 -7.92 -0.29
N LEU A 69 6.76 -8.92 0.04
CA LEU A 69 5.51 -8.69 0.78
C LEU A 69 5.78 -8.11 2.17
N ILE A 70 6.70 -8.72 2.93
CA ILE A 70 7.00 -8.29 4.30
C ILE A 70 7.55 -6.86 4.31
N LEU A 71 8.54 -6.57 3.45
CA LEU A 71 9.15 -5.25 3.36
C LEU A 71 8.15 -4.20 2.86
N GLY A 72 7.36 -4.53 1.83
CA GLY A 72 6.32 -3.65 1.31
C GLY A 72 5.24 -3.34 2.34
N LEU A 73 4.73 -4.35 3.07
CA LEU A 73 3.75 -4.16 4.13
C LEU A 73 4.32 -3.36 5.31
N ALA A 74 5.58 -3.59 5.70
CA ALA A 74 6.22 -2.82 6.76
C ALA A 74 6.24 -1.32 6.44
N LEU A 75 6.61 -0.97 5.18
CA LEU A 75 6.56 0.42 4.72
C LEU A 75 5.13 0.97 4.64
N CYS A 76 4.17 0.17 4.19
CA CYS A 76 2.77 0.58 4.16
C CYS A 76 2.24 0.89 5.56
N ILE A 77 2.53 0.04 6.55
CA ILE A 77 2.11 0.23 7.93
C ILE A 77 2.76 1.50 8.50
N GLU A 78 4.06 1.67 8.29
CA GLU A 78 4.80 2.87 8.73
C GLU A 78 4.15 4.14 8.17
N ARG A 79 3.84 4.17 6.87
CA ARG A 79 3.20 5.33 6.22
C ARG A 79 1.80 5.59 6.73
N ILE A 80 0.97 4.55 6.88
CA ILE A 80 -0.39 4.68 7.41
C ILE A 80 -0.38 5.27 8.83
N LEU A 81 0.53 4.80 9.69
CA LEU A 81 0.67 5.32 11.05
C LEU A 81 1.14 6.78 11.01
N TYR A 82 2.17 7.09 10.23
CA TYR A 82 2.68 8.46 10.09
C TYR A 82 1.60 9.44 9.64
N LEU A 83 0.86 9.13 8.57
CA LEU A 83 -0.22 9.96 8.05
C LEU A 83 -1.40 10.05 9.04
N GLY A 84 -1.68 8.95 9.75
CA GLY A 84 -2.71 8.94 10.79
C GLY A 84 -2.41 9.93 11.93
N PHE A 85 -1.14 10.00 12.37
CA PHE A 85 -0.71 10.96 13.40
C PHE A 85 -0.54 12.40 12.88
N SER A 86 -0.42 12.58 11.57
CA SER A 86 -0.28 13.88 10.93
C SER A 86 -1.61 14.63 10.80
N LYS A 87 -2.74 13.95 10.96
CA LYS A 87 -4.07 14.57 10.89
C LYS A 87 -4.32 15.51 12.07
N THR A 88 -4.57 16.76 11.75
CA THR A 88 -4.88 17.82 12.74
C THR A 88 -6.26 18.40 12.44
N ASN A 89 -6.99 18.80 13.47
CA ASN A 89 -8.26 19.51 13.28
C ASN A 89 -7.99 20.98 12.94
N THR A 90 -7.92 21.28 11.64
CA THR A 90 -7.58 22.60 11.08
C THR A 90 -8.49 23.71 11.60
N LYS A 91 -9.81 23.48 11.64
CA LYS A 91 -10.78 24.49 12.10
C LYS A 91 -10.55 24.86 13.55
N LYS A 92 -10.28 23.89 14.42
CA LYS A 92 -9.98 24.12 15.83
C LYS A 92 -8.64 24.82 16.03
N LEU A 93 -7.64 24.50 15.20
CA LEU A 93 -6.34 25.15 15.24
C LEU A 93 -6.44 26.62 14.82
N LEU A 94 -7.10 26.92 13.71
CA LEU A 94 -7.31 28.29 13.23
C LEU A 94 -8.06 29.16 14.25
N SER A 95 -9.13 28.64 14.85
CA SER A 95 -9.87 29.35 15.91
C SER A 95 -8.99 29.66 17.13
N LYS A 96 -8.11 28.73 17.55
CA LYS A 96 -7.17 28.98 18.65
C LYS A 96 -6.11 30.02 18.26
N ILE A 97 -5.64 30.00 17.02
CA ILE A 97 -4.68 30.97 16.50
C ILE A 97 -5.30 32.37 16.46
N GLU A 98 -6.53 32.52 15.97
CA GLU A 98 -7.24 33.80 15.93
C GLU A 98 -7.43 34.37 17.34
N ALA A 99 -7.85 33.55 18.32
CA ALA A 99 -7.96 33.94 19.70
C ALA A 99 -6.60 34.32 20.33
N ALA A 100 -5.54 33.59 20.01
CA ALA A 100 -4.19 33.87 20.51
C ALA A 100 -3.63 35.18 19.93
N LEU A 101 -3.87 35.46 18.64
CA LEU A 101 -3.48 36.72 18.00
C LEU A 101 -4.15 37.94 18.67
N GLN A 102 -5.45 37.82 19.01
CA GLN A 102 -6.21 38.91 19.67
C GLN A 102 -5.73 39.16 21.10
N ASN A 103 -5.37 38.12 21.85
CA ASN A 103 -5.06 38.23 23.29
C ASN A 103 -3.56 38.38 23.59
N GLY A 104 -2.65 37.88 22.73
CA GLY A 104 -1.22 37.83 23.01
C GLY A 104 -0.33 38.04 21.80
N GLY A 105 -0.92 38.44 20.68
CA GLY A 105 -0.18 38.72 19.43
C GLY A 105 0.52 37.52 18.80
N VAL A 106 1.51 37.83 17.97
CA VAL A 106 2.24 36.84 17.16
C VAL A 106 2.96 35.78 18.01
N ALA A 107 3.50 36.19 19.18
CA ALA A 107 4.22 35.24 20.06
C ALA A 107 3.27 34.16 20.61
N ALA A 108 2.09 34.55 21.10
CA ALA A 108 1.10 33.59 21.60
C ALA A 108 0.58 32.66 20.52
N ALA A 109 0.37 33.16 19.29
CA ALA A 109 -0.02 32.35 18.15
C ALA A 109 1.08 31.34 17.75
N THR A 110 2.35 31.74 17.80
CA THR A 110 3.49 30.85 17.56
C THR A 110 3.53 29.70 18.58
N ASP A 111 3.28 29.99 19.86
CA ASP A 111 3.28 28.96 20.91
C ASP A 111 2.13 27.96 20.75
N VAL A 112 0.96 28.41 20.32
CA VAL A 112 -0.17 27.51 19.98
C VAL A 112 0.23 26.56 18.84
N CYS A 113 0.90 27.06 17.80
CA CYS A 113 1.34 26.25 16.69
C CYS A 113 2.43 25.25 17.09
N ARG A 114 3.44 25.67 17.88
CA ARG A 114 4.52 24.80 18.37
C ARG A 114 4.00 23.63 19.24
N ASN A 115 2.95 23.88 20.01
CA ASN A 115 2.34 22.87 20.87
C ASN A 115 1.34 21.95 20.14
N THR A 116 1.12 22.19 18.85
CA THR A 116 0.21 21.37 18.02
C THR A 116 1.05 20.52 17.07
N ARG A 117 0.71 19.22 16.95
CA ARG A 117 1.37 18.29 16.02
C ARG A 117 0.72 18.36 14.65
N GLY A 118 1.52 18.10 13.61
CA GLY A 118 1.05 17.93 12.26
C GLY A 118 1.67 18.94 11.27
N PRO A 119 1.61 18.66 9.96
CA PRO A 119 2.24 19.49 8.93
C PRO A 119 1.66 20.90 8.89
N ILE A 120 0.36 21.07 9.09
CA ILE A 120 -0.32 22.38 9.12
C ILE A 120 0.25 23.27 10.25
N ALA A 121 0.44 22.70 11.45
CA ALA A 121 1.01 23.44 12.57
C ALA A 121 2.47 23.83 12.32
N SER A 122 3.25 22.97 11.62
CA SER A 122 4.62 23.28 11.21
C SER A 122 4.68 24.43 10.23
N ILE A 123 3.81 24.44 9.21
CA ILE A 123 3.70 25.52 8.23
C ILE A 123 3.34 26.84 8.94
N PHE A 124 2.35 26.81 9.81
CA PHE A 124 1.92 27.99 10.54
C PHE A 124 3.00 28.53 11.50
N THR A 125 3.75 27.64 12.14
CA THR A 125 4.90 28.04 12.97
C THR A 125 5.93 28.82 12.15
N GLN A 126 6.24 28.37 10.92
CA GLN A 126 7.16 29.09 10.03
C GLN A 126 6.61 30.45 9.59
N ALA A 127 5.30 30.52 9.30
CA ALA A 127 4.64 31.76 8.95
C ALA A 127 4.76 32.81 10.09
N PHE A 128 4.45 32.42 11.32
CA PHE A 128 4.51 33.31 12.48
C PHE A 128 5.93 33.70 12.87
N LEU A 129 6.92 32.81 12.71
CA LEU A 129 8.32 33.18 12.95
C LEU A 129 8.77 34.26 11.99
N ARG A 130 8.46 34.16 10.69
CA ARG A 130 8.82 35.18 9.69
C ARG A 130 8.07 36.49 9.92
N LEU A 131 6.81 36.41 10.35
CA LEU A 131 6.04 37.61 10.73
C LEU A 131 6.65 38.30 11.95
N ALA A 132 7.13 37.54 12.95
CA ALA A 132 7.83 38.07 14.12
C ALA A 132 9.19 38.73 13.74
N ASP A 133 9.85 38.23 12.69
CA ASP A 133 11.08 38.82 12.15
C ASP A 133 10.82 40.09 11.31
N GLY A 134 9.57 40.54 11.20
CA GLY A 134 9.17 41.76 10.50
C GLY A 134 9.11 41.63 8.97
N GLN A 135 9.02 40.42 8.44
CA GLN A 135 8.88 40.19 7.00
C GLN A 135 7.49 40.65 6.51
N SER A 136 7.41 41.04 5.25
CA SER A 136 6.15 41.44 4.60
C SER A 136 5.19 40.24 4.46
N LEU A 137 3.87 40.51 4.40
CA LEU A 137 2.87 39.43 4.18
C LEU A 137 3.14 38.64 2.90
N GLU A 138 3.62 39.28 1.85
CA GLU A 138 3.98 38.62 0.59
C GLU A 138 5.13 37.62 0.77
N GLU A 139 6.15 37.98 1.56
CA GLU A 139 7.25 37.09 1.89
C GLU A 139 6.81 35.94 2.79
N VAL A 140 5.91 36.20 3.72
CA VAL A 140 5.31 35.16 4.59
C VAL A 140 4.51 34.18 3.73
N GLU A 141 3.69 34.66 2.79
CA GLU A 141 2.92 33.82 1.86
C GLU A 141 3.83 32.93 1.00
N LYS A 142 4.86 33.51 0.38
CA LYS A 142 5.84 32.72 -0.38
C LYS A 142 6.51 31.63 0.48
N SER A 143 6.79 31.95 1.73
CA SER A 143 7.34 30.99 2.67
C SER A 143 6.39 29.88 3.03
N VAL A 144 5.11 30.18 3.28
CA VAL A 144 4.06 29.21 3.55
C VAL A 144 3.91 28.22 2.42
N VAL A 145 3.85 28.70 1.16
CA VAL A 145 3.78 27.87 -0.03
C VAL A 145 5.02 26.98 -0.16
N SER A 146 6.21 27.56 -0.02
CA SER A 146 7.48 26.82 -0.14
C SER A 146 7.62 25.73 0.93
N TYR A 147 7.27 26.06 2.19
CA TYR A 147 7.32 25.10 3.30
C TYR A 147 6.22 24.05 3.21
N GLY A 148 5.04 24.41 2.67
CA GLY A 148 3.98 23.49 2.33
C GLY A 148 4.46 22.38 1.37
N GLY A 149 5.21 22.74 0.33
CA GLY A 149 5.84 21.79 -0.59
C GLY A 149 6.84 20.85 0.10
N VAL A 150 7.61 21.34 1.07
CA VAL A 150 8.52 20.50 1.88
C VAL A 150 7.74 19.50 2.73
N GLU A 151 6.66 19.92 3.38
CA GLU A 151 5.82 19.03 4.19
C GLU A 151 5.09 18.00 3.32
N ALA A 152 4.60 18.38 2.13
CA ALA A 152 4.03 17.45 1.15
C ALA A 152 5.06 16.38 0.74
N SER A 153 6.28 16.78 0.41
CA SER A 153 7.36 15.85 0.06
C SER A 153 7.71 14.87 1.19
N LYS A 154 7.62 15.30 2.45
CA LYS A 154 7.79 14.40 3.62
C LYS A 154 6.66 13.37 3.72
N MET A 155 5.44 13.74 3.35
CA MET A 155 4.31 12.80 3.33
C MET A 155 4.43 11.77 2.22
N GLU A 156 5.03 12.11 1.09
CA GLU A 156 5.30 11.21 -0.04
C GLU A 156 6.53 10.33 0.16
N GLN A 157 7.32 10.57 1.19
CA GLN A 157 8.53 9.80 1.47
C GLN A 157 8.22 8.30 1.56
N ASN A 158 9.12 7.46 1.02
CA ASN A 158 9.00 5.99 0.96
C ASN A 158 7.89 5.43 0.04
N LEU A 159 7.04 6.25 -0.59
CA LEU A 159 6.05 5.75 -1.56
C LEU A 159 6.72 5.11 -2.77
N SER A 160 7.85 5.64 -3.22
CA SER A 160 8.64 5.09 -4.33
C SER A 160 9.15 3.67 -4.04
N TRP A 161 9.51 3.36 -2.79
CA TRP A 161 9.91 2.02 -2.40
C TRP A 161 8.75 1.03 -2.42
N ILE A 162 7.55 1.46 -1.97
CA ILE A 162 6.34 0.63 -2.04
C ILE A 162 6.02 0.33 -3.51
N SER A 163 6.05 1.34 -4.38
CA SER A 163 5.85 1.21 -5.82
C SER A 163 6.87 0.25 -6.45
N LEU A 164 8.13 0.29 -6.01
CA LEU A 164 9.17 -0.63 -6.46
C LEU A 164 8.82 -2.09 -6.11
N PHE A 165 8.38 -2.38 -4.89
CA PHE A 165 7.99 -3.74 -4.49
C PHE A 165 6.77 -4.24 -5.25
N ILE A 166 5.80 -3.35 -5.58
CA ILE A 166 4.65 -3.67 -6.43
C ILE A 166 5.10 -4.11 -7.82
N ALA A 167 6.11 -3.45 -8.40
CA ALA A 167 6.63 -3.78 -9.72
C ALA A 167 7.54 -5.03 -9.72
N ILE A 168 8.35 -5.21 -8.68
CA ILE A 168 9.29 -6.34 -8.57
C ILE A 168 8.56 -7.66 -8.31
N ALA A 169 7.52 -7.69 -7.48
CA ALA A 169 6.87 -8.93 -7.10
C ALA A 169 6.32 -9.75 -8.30
N PRO A 170 5.59 -9.17 -9.26
CA PRO A 170 5.18 -9.88 -10.47
C PRO A 170 6.38 -10.27 -11.38
N SER A 171 7.40 -9.40 -11.45
CA SER A 171 8.60 -9.67 -12.24
C SER A 171 9.37 -10.89 -11.70
N LEU A 172 9.47 -11.01 -10.39
CA LEU A 172 9.99 -12.22 -9.74
C LEU A 172 9.09 -13.42 -10.04
N GLY A 173 7.77 -13.29 -9.94
CA GLY A 173 6.84 -14.36 -10.30
C GLY A 173 7.07 -14.87 -11.73
N PHE A 174 7.19 -13.96 -12.69
CA PHE A 174 7.49 -14.29 -14.09
C PHE A 174 8.86 -14.93 -14.26
N LEU A 175 9.90 -14.43 -13.58
CA LEU A 175 11.22 -15.05 -13.60
C LEU A 175 11.16 -16.49 -13.06
N GLY A 176 10.33 -16.75 -12.06
CA GLY A 176 10.08 -18.09 -11.55
C GLY A 176 9.49 -19.05 -12.60
N THR A 177 8.62 -18.56 -13.52
CA THR A 177 8.11 -19.40 -14.61
C THR A 177 9.21 -19.80 -15.58
N VAL A 178 10.08 -18.88 -15.94
CA VAL A 178 11.19 -19.15 -16.85
C VAL A 178 12.14 -20.20 -16.26
N ILE A 179 12.52 -20.05 -14.99
CA ILE A 179 13.39 -21.00 -14.28
C ILE A 179 12.71 -22.36 -14.13
N GLY A 180 11.42 -22.40 -13.78
CA GLY A 180 10.66 -23.64 -13.65
C GLY A 180 10.54 -24.40 -14.97
N MET A 181 10.38 -23.69 -16.09
CA MET A 181 10.38 -24.32 -17.42
C MET A 181 11.75 -24.83 -17.83
N ILE A 182 12.83 -24.10 -17.54
CA ILE A 182 14.21 -24.58 -17.79
C ILE A 182 14.44 -25.91 -17.05
N GLN A 183 14.09 -25.95 -15.75
CA GLN A 183 14.23 -27.16 -14.93
C GLN A 183 13.40 -28.33 -15.47
N ALA A 184 12.21 -28.07 -16.04
CA ALA A 184 11.39 -29.10 -16.68
C ALA A 184 12.08 -29.67 -17.90
N PHE A 185 12.65 -28.82 -18.76
CA PHE A 185 13.38 -29.28 -19.97
C PHE A 185 14.67 -30.02 -19.63
N ASP A 186 15.41 -29.56 -18.60
CA ASP A 186 16.60 -30.27 -18.11
C ASP A 186 16.24 -31.69 -17.62
N ALA A 187 15.12 -31.81 -16.87
CA ALA A 187 14.65 -33.10 -16.42
C ALA A 187 14.26 -34.05 -17.56
N ILE A 188 13.65 -33.52 -18.64
CA ILE A 188 13.35 -34.30 -19.87
C ILE A 188 14.65 -34.78 -20.54
N MET A 189 15.66 -33.91 -20.65
CA MET A 189 16.95 -34.29 -21.24
C MET A 189 17.63 -35.42 -20.47
N VAL A 190 17.59 -35.37 -19.14
CA VAL A 190 18.18 -36.41 -18.27
C VAL A 190 17.39 -37.72 -18.33
N ALA A 191 16.05 -37.62 -18.37
CA ALA A 191 15.19 -38.82 -18.44
C ALA A 191 15.25 -39.55 -19.80
N GLY A 192 15.65 -38.86 -20.88
CA GLY A 192 15.69 -39.41 -22.25
C GLY A 192 14.30 -39.68 -22.84
N ASP A 193 13.22 -39.42 -22.11
CA ASP A 193 11.84 -39.59 -22.54
C ASP A 193 10.96 -38.44 -22.06
N MET A 194 10.00 -38.01 -22.87
CA MET A 194 9.07 -36.95 -22.59
C MET A 194 7.83 -37.52 -21.87
N SER A 195 7.93 -37.72 -20.57
CA SER A 195 6.76 -38.12 -19.80
C SER A 195 5.89 -36.90 -19.43
N PRO A 196 4.55 -36.98 -19.57
CA PRO A 196 3.64 -35.89 -19.17
C PRO A 196 3.80 -35.48 -17.71
N ALA A 197 4.17 -36.38 -16.81
CA ALA A 197 4.34 -36.13 -15.38
C ALA A 197 5.55 -35.22 -15.11
N VAL A 198 6.68 -35.39 -15.83
CA VAL A 198 7.87 -34.55 -15.66
C VAL A 198 7.57 -33.10 -16.10
N VAL A 199 6.91 -32.96 -17.26
CA VAL A 199 6.52 -31.64 -17.78
C VAL A 199 5.53 -30.93 -16.82
N ALA A 200 4.52 -31.66 -16.36
CA ALA A 200 3.51 -31.12 -15.42
C ALA A 200 4.13 -30.66 -14.10
N GLY A 201 5.15 -31.36 -13.59
CA GLY A 201 5.87 -30.96 -12.38
C GLY A 201 6.53 -29.59 -12.48
N GLY A 202 7.31 -29.36 -13.54
CA GLY A 202 7.97 -28.06 -13.79
C GLY A 202 6.98 -26.92 -14.07
N MET A 203 5.93 -27.20 -14.86
CA MET A 203 4.85 -26.24 -15.12
C MET A 203 4.12 -25.83 -13.83
N LYS A 204 3.84 -26.79 -12.92
CA LYS A 204 3.20 -26.52 -11.65
C LYS A 204 4.00 -25.52 -10.80
N VAL A 205 5.32 -25.71 -10.67
CA VAL A 205 6.22 -24.80 -9.97
C VAL A 205 6.16 -23.41 -10.60
N ALA A 206 6.29 -23.32 -11.91
CA ALA A 206 6.24 -22.09 -12.68
C ALA A 206 4.95 -21.30 -12.42
N LEU A 207 3.79 -21.93 -12.53
CA LEU A 207 2.50 -21.26 -12.32
C LEU A 207 2.29 -20.79 -10.88
N ILE A 208 2.71 -21.56 -9.89
CA ILE A 208 2.60 -21.18 -8.47
C ILE A 208 3.40 -19.91 -8.16
N THR A 209 4.63 -19.79 -8.71
CA THR A 209 5.46 -18.59 -8.48
C THR A 209 4.83 -17.34 -9.06
N THR A 210 4.25 -17.43 -10.27
CA THR A 210 3.57 -16.28 -10.89
C THR A 210 2.35 -15.85 -10.08
N VAL A 211 1.51 -16.79 -9.68
CA VAL A 211 0.34 -16.49 -8.84
C VAL A 211 0.78 -15.84 -7.53
N GLY A 212 1.83 -16.34 -6.90
CA GLY A 212 2.38 -15.74 -5.69
C GLY A 212 2.82 -14.29 -5.88
N GLY A 213 3.57 -14.00 -6.94
CA GLY A 213 4.02 -12.64 -7.27
C GLY A 213 2.86 -11.67 -7.55
N LEU A 214 1.83 -12.13 -8.27
CA LEU A 214 0.64 -11.33 -8.57
C LEU A 214 -0.19 -11.03 -7.32
N ILE A 215 -0.39 -12.01 -6.44
CA ILE A 215 -1.11 -11.79 -5.17
C ILE A 215 -0.40 -10.73 -4.32
N VAL A 216 0.92 -10.81 -4.20
CA VAL A 216 1.71 -9.82 -3.46
C VAL A 216 1.54 -8.42 -4.05
N ALA A 217 1.64 -8.29 -5.37
CA ALA A 217 1.46 -7.01 -6.05
C ALA A 217 0.08 -6.41 -5.81
N VAL A 218 -0.99 -7.21 -5.92
CA VAL A 218 -2.37 -6.75 -5.70
C VAL A 218 -2.56 -6.26 -4.25
N ILE A 219 -2.05 -7.00 -3.27
CA ILE A 219 -2.13 -6.60 -1.86
C ILE A 219 -1.43 -5.24 -1.64
N LEU A 220 -0.18 -5.12 -2.08
CA LEU A 220 0.59 -3.89 -1.91
C LEU A 220 -0.03 -2.71 -2.68
N GLN A 221 -0.57 -2.94 -3.88
CA GLN A 221 -1.22 -1.92 -4.70
C GLN A 221 -2.45 -1.31 -3.99
N ILE A 222 -3.25 -2.14 -3.29
CA ILE A 222 -4.40 -1.67 -2.53
C ILE A 222 -3.95 -0.73 -1.40
N PHE A 223 -2.93 -1.12 -0.64
CA PHE A 223 -2.38 -0.27 0.43
C PHE A 223 -1.75 1.00 -0.12
N PHE A 224 -1.00 0.91 -1.22
CA PHE A 224 -0.38 2.05 -1.89
C PHE A 224 -1.43 3.11 -2.30
N ASN A 225 -2.49 2.70 -2.98
CA ASN A 225 -3.56 3.62 -3.39
C ASN A 225 -4.28 4.24 -2.19
N TYR A 226 -4.46 3.48 -1.10
CA TYR A 226 -5.02 4.04 0.13
C TYR A 226 -4.12 5.12 0.73
N ILE A 227 -2.80 4.87 0.80
CA ILE A 227 -1.81 5.84 1.30
C ILE A 227 -1.80 7.09 0.41
N LEU A 228 -1.74 6.91 -0.91
CA LEU A 228 -1.74 8.00 -1.88
C LEU A 228 -2.96 8.92 -1.69
N SER A 229 -4.16 8.35 -1.58
CA SER A 229 -5.39 9.11 -1.32
C SER A 229 -5.36 9.85 0.02
N GLN A 230 -4.68 9.32 1.05
CA GLN A 230 -4.51 10.02 2.32
C GLN A 230 -3.52 11.20 2.20
N VAL A 231 -2.44 11.03 1.43
CA VAL A 231 -1.47 12.11 1.15
C VAL A 231 -2.15 13.25 0.41
N GLU A 232 -2.87 12.94 -0.67
CA GLU A 232 -3.64 13.93 -1.45
C GLU A 232 -4.63 14.71 -0.58
N SER A 233 -5.41 14.01 0.25
CA SER A 233 -6.37 14.65 1.16
C SER A 233 -5.68 15.59 2.17
N LEU A 234 -4.53 15.18 2.73
CA LEU A 234 -3.79 16.01 3.66
C LEU A 234 -3.14 17.22 2.98
N THR A 235 -2.70 17.07 1.74
CA THR A 235 -2.14 18.18 0.93
C THR A 235 -3.21 19.24 0.67
N ILE A 236 -4.41 18.83 0.28
CA ILE A 236 -5.55 19.75 0.10
C ILE A 236 -5.90 20.45 1.43
N ASP A 237 -5.95 19.71 2.54
CA ASP A 237 -6.21 20.30 3.87
C ASP A 237 -5.14 21.32 4.26
N MET A 238 -3.87 21.12 3.88
CA MET A 238 -2.78 22.06 4.12
C MET A 238 -2.91 23.32 3.27
N GLU A 239 -3.28 23.19 1.99
CA GLU A 239 -3.51 24.32 1.10
C GLU A 239 -4.68 25.20 1.59
N ASP A 240 -5.83 24.59 1.91
CA ASP A 240 -6.99 25.28 2.46
C ASP A 240 -6.67 25.99 3.78
N ALA A 241 -5.91 25.32 4.66
CA ALA A 241 -5.48 25.87 5.91
C ALA A 241 -4.54 27.07 5.71
N SER A 242 -3.64 27.00 4.73
CA SER A 242 -2.70 28.07 4.42
C SER A 242 -3.41 29.32 3.90
N ILE A 243 -4.39 29.18 3.03
CA ILE A 243 -5.23 30.27 2.56
C ILE A 243 -5.97 30.92 3.74
N SER A 244 -6.61 30.11 4.60
CA SER A 244 -7.33 30.60 5.76
C SER A 244 -6.42 31.34 6.75
N LEU A 245 -5.16 30.89 6.92
CA LEU A 245 -4.19 31.58 7.74
C LEU A 245 -3.85 32.95 7.15
N MET A 246 -3.62 33.05 5.85
CA MET A 246 -3.30 34.32 5.19
C MET A 246 -4.43 35.31 5.33
N ASP A 247 -5.69 34.89 5.23
CA ASP A 247 -6.87 35.74 5.46
C ASP A 247 -6.90 36.30 6.89
N ILE A 248 -6.57 35.47 7.90
CA ILE A 248 -6.48 35.91 9.30
C ILE A 248 -5.35 36.92 9.49
N LEU A 249 -4.18 36.71 8.88
CA LEU A 249 -3.03 37.60 8.99
C LEU A 249 -3.29 38.96 8.33
N VAL A 250 -3.92 38.99 7.16
CA VAL A 250 -4.33 40.22 6.49
C VAL A 250 -5.32 41.02 7.32
N LYS A 251 -6.25 40.33 8.00
CA LYS A 251 -7.23 40.96 8.90
C LYS A 251 -6.57 41.49 10.18
N TYR A 252 -5.55 40.81 10.68
CA TYR A 252 -4.82 41.22 11.91
C TYR A 252 -3.94 42.44 11.70
N GLN A 253 -3.40 42.67 10.49
CA GLN A 253 -2.56 43.83 10.18
C GLN A 253 -3.34 45.09 9.82
N LYS A 254 -4.66 44.98 9.57
CA LYS A 254 -5.56 46.14 9.39
C LYS A 254 -5.99 46.70 10.72
#